data_02634d8cbec92f39e84090cdace40386
#
_entry.id   02634d8cbec92f39e84090cdace40386
#
_cell.length_a   1.000
_cell.length_b   1.000
_cell.length_c   1.000
_cell.angle_alpha   90.00
_cell.angle_beta   90.00
_cell.angle_gamma   90.00
#
_symmetry.space_group_name_H-M   'P 1'
#
loop_
_entity.id
_entity.type
_entity.pdbx_description
1 polymer ?
#
loop_
_entity_poly.entity_id
_entity_poly.type
_entity_poly.pdbx_seq_one_letter_code
_entity_poly.pdbx_strand_id
1 'polypeptide(L)'
;MVGDRVEALRRDGHALAEMAILVRAGFQTRAFEERLIILGVPYRVVGGLRFYERQEIRDAIAYMRATVQPADDLAFERIVNVPRRGIGEAALRAMHEAAREDAVPLSEAASRLVASGGLKGKPKEQVGELLRSFARWRALLQSDGHVLTVATMLDESGYTAMWQADKSPEAPGRLENLKELVRALADFETLGGFLDHVSLVMENEETAEGDRLSLMTLHGAKGLEFDTVFLPGWEEGLFPNQRSLDESGAKGLEEERRLAYVGLTRARRRAIVSHASNRRIYANWQVSIPSRFLEELPEAHVEQTGGSRAARIAAATSFSGQFPLLARAPRVIDAWEQPGRPARADKIPVGARVFHQKFGYGTVRAVDDDKLDVRFETSGDKRVLDRFVEVA
;
A
#
# COMPACT_ATOMS: atom_id res chain seq x y z
N MET A 1 -20.19 8.75 -1.51
CA MET A 1 -20.41 9.69 -2.64
C MET A 1 -20.47 8.97 -4.00
N VAL A 2 -19.40 8.35 -4.56
CA VAL A 2 -19.48 7.68 -5.89
C VAL A 2 -20.51 6.56 -5.88
N GLY A 3 -20.41 5.60 -4.95
CA GLY A 3 -21.37 4.49 -4.84
C GLY A 3 -22.81 4.95 -4.69
N ASP A 4 -23.06 5.94 -3.84
CA ASP A 4 -24.42 6.50 -3.62
C ASP A 4 -24.97 7.18 -4.88
N ARG A 5 -24.05 7.78 -5.70
CA ARG A 5 -24.44 8.38 -6.97
C ARG A 5 -24.75 7.32 -8.04
N VAL A 6 -23.98 6.22 -8.06
CA VAL A 6 -24.27 5.05 -8.92
C VAL A 6 -25.64 4.50 -8.59
N GLU A 7 -25.94 4.30 -7.29
CA GLU A 7 -27.22 3.78 -6.84
C GLU A 7 -28.40 4.72 -7.19
N ALA A 8 -28.21 6.04 -7.05
CA ALA A 8 -29.18 7.02 -7.45
C ALA A 8 -29.49 6.95 -8.95
N LEU A 9 -28.46 6.91 -9.79
CA LEU A 9 -28.62 6.80 -11.25
C LEU A 9 -29.31 5.49 -11.65
N ARG A 10 -28.99 4.37 -10.97
CA ARG A 10 -29.66 3.09 -11.18
C ARG A 10 -31.15 3.17 -10.86
N ARG A 11 -31.52 3.82 -9.75
CA ARG A 11 -32.94 4.07 -9.40
C ARG A 11 -33.65 4.95 -10.42
N ASP A 12 -32.93 5.87 -11.04
CA ASP A 12 -33.45 6.74 -12.12
C ASP A 12 -33.52 6.00 -13.47
N GLY A 13 -33.23 4.70 -13.51
CA GLY A 13 -33.40 3.84 -14.70
C GLY A 13 -32.16 3.75 -15.59
N HIS A 14 -31.01 4.26 -15.17
CA HIS A 14 -29.76 4.09 -15.93
C HIS A 14 -29.19 2.67 -15.75
N ALA A 15 -28.84 2.01 -16.87
CA ALA A 15 -28.22 0.70 -16.83
C ALA A 15 -26.79 0.78 -16.25
N LEU A 16 -26.41 -0.19 -15.41
CA LEU A 16 -25.06 -0.26 -14.84
C LEU A 16 -24.00 -0.51 -15.91
N ALA A 17 -24.33 -1.27 -16.96
CA ALA A 17 -23.44 -1.52 -18.11
C ALA A 17 -23.04 -0.23 -18.85
N GLU A 18 -23.87 0.82 -18.75
CA GLU A 18 -23.60 2.15 -19.32
C GLU A 18 -22.88 3.09 -18.35
N MET A 19 -22.41 2.56 -17.22
CA MET A 19 -21.63 3.32 -16.23
C MET A 19 -20.26 2.70 -16.03
N ALA A 20 -19.25 3.55 -15.84
CA ALA A 20 -17.93 3.11 -15.48
C ALA A 20 -17.30 3.97 -14.37
N ILE A 21 -16.48 3.34 -13.52
CA ILE A 21 -15.56 4.00 -12.60
C ILE A 21 -14.17 3.82 -13.16
N LEU A 22 -13.50 4.92 -13.50
CA LEU A 22 -12.16 4.90 -14.07
C LEU A 22 -11.17 5.47 -13.05
N VAL A 23 -10.24 4.64 -12.61
CA VAL A 23 -9.20 4.99 -11.64
C VAL A 23 -7.84 5.15 -12.30
N ARG A 24 -6.95 5.96 -11.72
CA ARG A 24 -5.59 6.12 -12.24
C ARG A 24 -4.72 4.89 -11.99
N ALA A 25 -4.85 4.26 -10.83
CA ALA A 25 -4.03 3.13 -10.43
C ALA A 25 -4.89 1.99 -9.87
N GLY A 26 -4.41 0.75 -10.08
CA GLY A 26 -5.14 -0.46 -9.71
C GLY A 26 -5.49 -0.55 -8.21
N PHE A 27 -4.63 -0.05 -7.32
CA PHE A 27 -4.90 -0.11 -5.88
C PHE A 27 -6.16 0.67 -5.47
N GLN A 28 -6.55 1.69 -6.23
CA GLN A 28 -7.75 2.49 -5.95
C GLN A 28 -9.05 1.70 -6.09
N THR A 29 -9.04 0.54 -6.78
CA THR A 29 -10.27 -0.23 -7.00
C THR A 29 -10.86 -0.77 -5.71
N ARG A 30 -10.02 -1.13 -4.71
CA ARG A 30 -10.45 -1.72 -3.43
C ARG A 30 -11.62 -0.97 -2.78
N ALA A 31 -11.45 0.31 -2.56
CA ALA A 31 -12.47 1.12 -1.87
C ALA A 31 -13.80 1.18 -2.62
N PHE A 32 -13.76 1.11 -3.96
CA PHE A 32 -14.97 1.04 -4.80
C PHE A 32 -15.56 -0.36 -4.79
N GLU A 33 -14.75 -1.41 -4.91
CA GLU A 33 -15.18 -2.80 -4.84
C GLU A 33 -15.94 -3.07 -3.54
N GLU A 34 -15.33 -2.74 -2.39
CA GLU A 34 -15.96 -2.89 -1.07
C GLU A 34 -17.27 -2.09 -0.95
N ARG A 35 -17.27 -0.83 -1.41
CA ARG A 35 -18.48 -0.01 -1.33
C ARG A 35 -19.60 -0.54 -2.22
N LEU A 36 -19.29 -1.02 -3.42
CA LEU A 36 -20.27 -1.60 -4.34
C LEU A 36 -20.86 -2.90 -3.78
N ILE A 37 -20.04 -3.74 -3.13
CA ILE A 37 -20.51 -4.96 -2.45
C ILE A 37 -21.49 -4.59 -1.33
N ILE A 38 -21.13 -3.63 -0.46
CA ILE A 38 -22.01 -3.18 0.64
C ILE A 38 -23.33 -2.65 0.11
N LEU A 39 -23.34 -1.97 -1.03
CA LEU A 39 -24.54 -1.44 -1.67
C LEU A 39 -25.33 -2.49 -2.49
N GLY A 40 -24.82 -3.71 -2.64
CA GLY A 40 -25.42 -4.72 -3.52
C GLY A 40 -25.45 -4.31 -4.99
N VAL A 41 -24.48 -3.52 -5.44
CA VAL A 41 -24.33 -3.08 -6.83
C VAL A 41 -23.42 -4.05 -7.57
N PRO A 42 -23.96 -4.81 -8.55
CA PRO A 42 -23.14 -5.71 -9.37
C PRO A 42 -22.09 -4.95 -10.17
N TYR A 43 -20.85 -5.41 -10.14
CA TYR A 43 -19.76 -4.81 -10.89
C TYR A 43 -18.84 -5.86 -11.50
N ARG A 44 -17.99 -5.43 -12.42
CA ARG A 44 -16.88 -6.22 -12.98
C ARG A 44 -15.60 -5.38 -13.01
N VAL A 45 -14.47 -6.00 -12.72
CA VAL A 45 -13.16 -5.39 -12.95
C VAL A 45 -12.71 -5.74 -14.36
N VAL A 46 -12.43 -4.73 -15.17
CA VAL A 46 -12.02 -4.90 -16.57
C VAL A 46 -10.50 -4.75 -16.67
N GLY A 47 -9.86 -5.73 -17.32
CA GLY A 47 -8.42 -5.73 -17.55
C GLY A 47 -7.57 -6.17 -16.36
N GLY A 48 -8.15 -6.83 -15.37
CA GLY A 48 -7.42 -7.34 -14.21
C GLY A 48 -8.27 -8.16 -13.26
N LEU A 49 -7.62 -8.67 -12.22
CA LEU A 49 -8.27 -9.35 -11.10
C LEU A 49 -8.83 -8.32 -10.11
N ARG A 50 -9.86 -8.72 -9.37
CA ARG A 50 -10.33 -7.98 -8.19
C ARG A 50 -9.21 -7.82 -7.18
N PHE A 51 -9.32 -6.84 -6.30
CA PHE A 51 -8.22 -6.49 -5.39
C PHE A 51 -7.74 -7.70 -4.56
N TYR A 52 -8.66 -8.39 -3.91
CA TYR A 52 -8.34 -9.53 -3.03
C TYR A 52 -7.95 -10.83 -3.76
N GLU A 53 -8.17 -10.91 -5.08
CA GLU A 53 -7.75 -12.05 -5.92
C GLU A 53 -6.31 -11.93 -6.43
N ARG A 54 -5.71 -10.73 -6.37
CA ARG A 54 -4.36 -10.48 -6.87
C ARG A 54 -3.35 -11.32 -6.10
N GLN A 55 -2.36 -11.85 -6.82
CA GLN A 55 -1.36 -12.75 -6.23
C GLN A 55 -0.70 -12.17 -4.98
N GLU A 56 -0.21 -10.94 -5.08
CA GLU A 56 0.50 -10.27 -3.98
C GLU A 56 -0.39 -10.06 -2.75
N ILE A 57 -1.68 -9.87 -2.96
CA ILE A 57 -2.66 -9.70 -1.88
C ILE A 57 -3.01 -11.05 -1.27
N ARG A 58 -3.23 -12.08 -2.08
CA ARG A 58 -3.51 -13.44 -1.59
C ARG A 58 -2.35 -14.00 -0.77
N ASP A 59 -1.11 -13.74 -1.19
CA ASP A 59 0.08 -14.15 -0.44
C ASP A 59 0.17 -13.41 0.89
N ALA A 60 -0.05 -12.09 0.90
CA ALA A 60 -0.06 -11.28 2.13
C ALA A 60 -1.16 -11.74 3.11
N ILE A 61 -2.39 -12.00 2.60
CA ILE A 61 -3.49 -12.56 3.39
C ILE A 61 -3.11 -13.93 3.96
N ALA A 62 -2.45 -14.80 3.19
CA ALA A 62 -2.01 -16.10 3.68
C ALA A 62 -0.98 -15.97 4.82
N TYR A 63 -0.07 -15.00 4.76
CA TYR A 63 0.83 -14.67 5.88
C TYR A 63 0.04 -14.26 7.14
N MET A 64 -0.98 -13.39 6.98
CA MET A 64 -1.84 -12.95 8.08
C MET A 64 -2.59 -14.14 8.68
N ARG A 65 -3.22 -14.97 7.85
CA ARG A 65 -3.98 -16.17 8.28
C ARG A 65 -3.10 -17.16 9.01
N ALA A 66 -1.94 -17.52 8.47
CA ALA A 66 -0.99 -18.42 9.12
C ALA A 66 -0.45 -17.87 10.46
N THR A 67 -0.45 -16.53 10.63
CA THR A 67 -0.08 -15.90 11.89
C THR A 67 -1.18 -16.03 12.94
N VAL A 68 -2.43 -15.76 12.57
CA VAL A 68 -3.59 -15.78 13.50
C VAL A 68 -4.08 -17.21 13.73
N GLN A 69 -4.07 -18.05 12.70
CA GLN A 69 -4.57 -19.42 12.71
C GLN A 69 -3.44 -20.40 12.32
N PRO A 70 -2.64 -20.87 13.28
CA PRO A 70 -1.54 -21.80 13.00
C PRO A 70 -1.97 -23.11 12.36
N ALA A 71 -3.25 -23.49 12.48
CA ALA A 71 -3.84 -24.67 11.88
C ALA A 71 -4.35 -24.45 10.43
N ASP A 72 -4.17 -23.26 9.84
CA ASP A 72 -4.51 -23.00 8.44
C ASP A 72 -3.38 -23.52 7.54
N ASP A 73 -3.48 -24.81 7.18
CA ASP A 73 -2.49 -25.52 6.38
C ASP A 73 -2.36 -24.94 4.98
N LEU A 74 -3.47 -24.50 4.37
CA LEU A 74 -3.47 -23.90 3.04
C LEU A 74 -2.73 -22.56 3.03
N ALA A 75 -2.94 -21.75 4.06
CA ALA A 75 -2.25 -20.48 4.21
C ALA A 75 -0.74 -20.71 4.43
N PHE A 76 -0.38 -21.65 5.30
CA PHE A 76 1.02 -21.99 5.56
C PHE A 76 1.72 -22.55 4.30
N GLU A 77 1.11 -23.51 3.60
CA GLU A 77 1.65 -24.11 2.37
C GLU A 77 1.88 -23.04 1.29
N ARG A 78 0.94 -22.09 1.16
CA ARG A 78 1.05 -21.03 0.17
C ARG A 78 2.31 -20.18 0.38
N ILE A 79 2.67 -19.88 1.63
CA ILE A 79 3.72 -18.87 1.92
C ILE A 79 5.06 -19.49 2.36
N VAL A 80 5.11 -20.76 2.67
CA VAL A 80 6.32 -21.39 3.23
C VAL A 80 7.55 -21.22 2.34
N ASN A 81 7.36 -21.15 1.02
CA ASN A 81 8.43 -20.93 0.03
C ASN A 81 8.21 -19.65 -0.82
N VAL A 82 7.46 -18.70 -0.32
CA VAL A 82 7.24 -17.37 -0.93
C VAL A 82 7.58 -16.29 0.10
N PRO A 83 8.66 -15.50 -0.10
CA PRO A 83 9.71 -15.59 -1.14
C PRO A 83 10.44 -16.94 -1.18
N ARG A 84 11.15 -17.18 -2.26
CA ARG A 84 11.89 -18.47 -2.41
C ARG A 84 12.93 -18.65 -1.32
N ARG A 85 12.70 -19.63 -0.44
CA ARG A 85 13.57 -20.00 0.70
C ARG A 85 14.42 -21.24 0.44
N GLY A 86 14.27 -21.84 -0.76
CA GLY A 86 14.96 -23.11 -1.09
C GLY A 86 14.30 -24.34 -0.45
N ILE A 87 13.02 -24.22 -0.08
CA ILE A 87 12.21 -25.33 0.40
C ILE A 87 11.64 -26.01 -0.85
N GLY A 88 12.24 -27.14 -1.21
CA GLY A 88 11.84 -27.92 -2.39
C GLY A 88 10.70 -28.89 -2.09
N GLU A 89 10.19 -29.53 -3.15
CA GLU A 89 9.08 -30.50 -3.06
C GLU A 89 9.32 -31.65 -2.07
N ALA A 90 10.57 -32.13 -1.93
CA ALA A 90 10.90 -33.21 -0.99
C ALA A 90 10.67 -32.77 0.46
N ALA A 91 11.02 -31.54 0.83
CA ALA A 91 10.78 -31.01 2.16
C ALA A 91 9.28 -30.76 2.41
N LEU A 92 8.55 -30.26 1.40
CA LEU A 92 7.09 -30.09 1.47
C LEU A 92 6.39 -31.44 1.66
N ARG A 93 6.76 -32.44 0.87
CA ARG A 93 6.21 -33.80 1.02
C ARG A 93 6.46 -34.37 2.42
N ALA A 94 7.67 -34.23 2.95
CA ALA A 94 8.01 -34.73 4.30
C ALA A 94 7.13 -34.03 5.37
N MET A 95 6.87 -32.72 5.23
CA MET A 95 5.97 -32.02 6.15
C MET A 95 4.53 -32.51 6.03
N HIS A 96 4.01 -32.74 4.82
CA HIS A 96 2.68 -33.31 4.63
C HIS A 96 2.53 -34.76 5.12
N GLU A 97 3.55 -35.58 4.94
CA GLU A 97 3.57 -36.95 5.46
C GLU A 97 3.52 -36.95 6.98
N ALA A 98 4.39 -36.15 7.64
CA ALA A 98 4.40 -36.02 9.08
C ALA A 98 3.08 -35.43 9.64
N ALA A 99 2.51 -34.45 8.96
CA ALA A 99 1.22 -33.87 9.36
C ALA A 99 0.09 -34.91 9.33
N ARG A 100 0.07 -35.78 8.33
CA ARG A 100 -0.92 -36.87 8.20
C ARG A 100 -0.67 -37.99 9.23
N GLU A 101 0.57 -38.41 9.42
CA GLU A 101 0.92 -39.45 10.36
C GLU A 101 0.59 -39.09 11.81
N ASP A 102 0.93 -37.85 12.19
CA ASP A 102 0.73 -37.34 13.55
C ASP A 102 -0.68 -36.72 13.76
N ALA A 103 -1.48 -36.56 12.70
CA ALA A 103 -2.77 -35.88 12.70
C ALA A 103 -2.69 -34.45 13.30
N VAL A 104 -1.67 -33.70 12.92
CA VAL A 104 -1.42 -32.32 13.39
C VAL A 104 -1.38 -31.32 12.21
N PRO A 105 -1.56 -30.02 12.48
CA PRO A 105 -1.40 -28.99 11.44
C PRO A 105 -0.01 -29.02 10.79
N LEU A 106 0.05 -28.62 9.51
CA LEU A 106 1.28 -28.60 8.71
C LEU A 106 2.40 -27.78 9.36
N SER A 107 2.06 -26.66 9.97
CA SER A 107 3.01 -25.80 10.69
C SER A 107 3.61 -26.49 11.93
N GLU A 108 2.80 -27.31 12.63
CA GLU A 108 3.26 -28.09 13.78
C GLU A 108 4.13 -29.29 13.35
N ALA A 109 3.71 -30.01 12.31
CA ALA A 109 4.52 -31.05 11.70
C ALA A 109 5.88 -30.50 11.23
N ALA A 110 5.90 -29.34 10.58
CA ALA A 110 7.13 -28.67 10.20
C ALA A 110 8.03 -28.36 11.41
N SER A 111 7.44 -27.90 12.53
CA SER A 111 8.17 -27.66 13.79
C SER A 111 8.79 -28.92 14.37
N ARG A 112 8.03 -30.02 14.41
CA ARG A 112 8.52 -31.33 14.88
C ARG A 112 9.67 -31.85 14.00
N LEU A 113 9.55 -31.73 12.67
CA LEU A 113 10.61 -32.15 11.74
C LEU A 113 11.89 -31.32 11.88
N VAL A 114 11.76 -30.01 12.17
CA VAL A 114 12.91 -29.16 12.47
C VAL A 114 13.60 -29.60 13.76
N ALA A 115 12.82 -29.88 14.80
CA ALA A 115 13.34 -30.30 16.11
C ALA A 115 13.99 -31.70 16.08
N SER A 116 13.34 -32.67 15.44
CA SER A 116 13.83 -34.07 15.34
C SER A 116 14.98 -34.25 14.33
N GLY A 117 15.24 -33.23 13.47
CA GLY A 117 16.23 -33.35 12.38
C GLY A 117 15.70 -34.11 11.15
N GLY A 118 14.40 -34.30 11.02
CA GLY A 118 13.73 -34.85 9.84
C GLY A 118 13.91 -33.99 8.60
N LEU A 119 13.97 -32.64 8.78
CA LEU A 119 14.48 -31.74 7.78
C LEU A 119 15.98 -31.51 7.96
N LYS A 120 16.72 -31.43 6.85
CA LYS A 120 18.19 -31.24 6.85
C LYS A 120 18.62 -30.03 6.02
N GLY A 121 19.78 -29.46 6.33
CA GLY A 121 20.40 -28.38 5.58
C GLY A 121 19.55 -27.11 5.51
N LYS A 122 19.61 -26.40 4.39
CA LYS A 122 18.93 -25.12 4.18
C LYS A 122 17.42 -25.15 4.46
N PRO A 123 16.64 -26.15 4.04
CA PRO A 123 15.21 -26.24 4.39
C PRO A 123 14.96 -26.24 5.90
N LYS A 124 15.78 -26.97 6.70
CA LYS A 124 15.66 -26.98 8.18
C LYS A 124 15.82 -25.57 8.76
N GLU A 125 16.86 -24.86 8.34
CA GLU A 125 17.17 -23.52 8.82
C GLU A 125 16.06 -22.54 8.47
N GLN A 126 15.63 -22.53 7.21
CA GLN A 126 14.63 -21.59 6.69
C GLN A 126 13.22 -21.83 7.25
N VAL A 127 12.79 -23.10 7.38
CA VAL A 127 11.52 -23.42 8.03
C VAL A 127 11.57 -23.04 9.51
N GLY A 128 12.67 -23.35 10.19
CA GLY A 128 12.85 -23.00 11.60
C GLY A 128 12.86 -21.47 11.83
N GLU A 129 13.46 -20.69 10.93
CA GLU A 129 13.44 -19.23 10.99
C GLU A 129 12.03 -18.68 10.77
N LEU A 130 11.32 -19.19 9.75
CA LEU A 130 9.95 -18.78 9.47
C LEU A 130 9.01 -19.04 10.66
N LEU A 131 9.11 -20.23 11.29
CA LEU A 131 8.31 -20.57 12.46
C LEU A 131 8.60 -19.65 13.66
N ARG A 132 9.87 -19.30 13.88
CA ARG A 132 10.25 -18.32 14.91
C ARG A 132 9.68 -16.92 14.59
N SER A 133 9.67 -16.55 13.32
CA SER A 133 9.08 -15.28 12.87
C SER A 133 7.57 -15.24 13.14
N PHE A 134 6.84 -16.32 12.87
CA PHE A 134 5.41 -16.40 13.23
C PHE A 134 5.18 -16.25 14.73
N ALA A 135 6.00 -16.88 15.58
CA ALA A 135 5.90 -16.73 17.03
C ALA A 135 6.11 -15.26 17.46
N ARG A 136 7.11 -14.59 16.88
CA ARG A 136 7.39 -13.18 17.13
C ARG A 136 6.24 -12.28 16.65
N TRP A 137 5.72 -12.49 15.42
CA TRP A 137 4.61 -11.68 14.90
C TRP A 137 3.32 -11.83 15.73
N ARG A 138 3.05 -13.03 16.27
CA ARG A 138 1.94 -13.22 17.21
C ARG A 138 2.12 -12.41 18.49
N ALA A 139 3.34 -12.31 19.00
CA ALA A 139 3.63 -11.47 20.15
C ALA A 139 3.44 -9.98 19.81
N LEU A 140 3.92 -9.52 18.64
CA LEU A 140 3.74 -8.15 18.17
C LEU A 140 2.26 -7.78 17.98
N LEU A 141 1.41 -8.71 17.56
CA LEU A 141 -0.04 -8.47 17.47
C LEU A 141 -0.65 -8.03 18.81
N GLN A 142 -0.11 -8.52 19.92
CA GLN A 142 -0.61 -8.18 21.25
C GLN A 142 -0.04 -6.85 21.77
N SER A 143 1.19 -6.49 21.40
CA SER A 143 1.86 -5.28 21.89
C SER A 143 1.68 -4.06 20.99
N ASP A 144 1.80 -4.24 19.69
CA ASP A 144 1.96 -3.13 18.72
C ASP A 144 0.75 -2.96 17.78
N GLY A 145 -0.23 -3.86 17.91
CA GLY A 145 -1.42 -3.87 17.08
C GLY A 145 -1.20 -4.45 15.67
N HIS A 146 -2.30 -4.68 14.98
CA HIS A 146 -2.31 -5.45 13.74
C HIS A 146 -1.70 -4.71 12.53
N VAL A 147 -1.90 -3.40 12.41
CA VAL A 147 -1.41 -2.63 11.25
C VAL A 147 0.12 -2.65 11.21
N LEU A 148 0.77 -2.32 12.34
CA LEU A 148 2.23 -2.31 12.42
C LEU A 148 2.80 -3.73 12.30
N THR A 149 2.15 -4.71 12.93
CA THR A 149 2.57 -6.11 12.84
C THR A 149 2.55 -6.63 11.42
N VAL A 150 1.51 -6.34 10.64
CA VAL A 150 1.43 -6.78 9.23
C VAL A 150 2.48 -6.08 8.37
N ALA A 151 2.70 -4.79 8.55
CA ALA A 151 3.77 -4.08 7.85
C ALA A 151 5.14 -4.72 8.14
N THR A 152 5.45 -4.95 9.43
CA THR A 152 6.68 -5.62 9.88
C THR A 152 6.81 -7.04 9.32
N MET A 153 5.71 -7.79 9.33
CA MET A 153 5.67 -9.18 8.81
C MET A 153 5.99 -9.24 7.31
N LEU A 154 5.41 -8.37 6.50
CA LEU A 154 5.67 -8.32 5.06
C LEU A 154 7.13 -7.91 4.75
N ASP A 155 7.72 -7.08 5.59
CA ASP A 155 9.12 -6.68 5.46
C ASP A 155 10.08 -7.78 5.93
N GLU A 156 9.94 -8.24 7.17
CA GLU A 156 10.83 -9.26 7.77
C GLU A 156 10.75 -10.62 7.06
N SER A 157 9.60 -10.98 6.48
CA SER A 157 9.48 -12.19 5.65
C SER A 157 10.26 -12.10 4.34
N GLY A 158 10.73 -10.90 3.95
CA GLY A 158 11.37 -10.61 2.68
C GLY A 158 10.37 -10.47 1.52
N TYR A 159 9.05 -10.47 1.79
CA TYR A 159 8.03 -10.42 0.75
C TYR A 159 8.03 -9.09 0.02
N THR A 160 8.14 -7.98 0.75
CA THR A 160 8.29 -6.64 0.17
C THR A 160 9.57 -6.53 -0.64
N ALA A 161 10.71 -6.99 -0.10
CA ALA A 161 12.00 -6.96 -0.78
C ALA A 161 12.00 -7.77 -2.08
N MET A 162 11.25 -8.90 -2.13
CA MET A 162 11.07 -9.70 -3.35
C MET A 162 10.46 -8.86 -4.48
N TRP A 163 9.39 -8.10 -4.20
CA TRP A 163 8.75 -7.25 -5.19
C TRP A 163 9.55 -5.98 -5.52
N GLN A 164 10.34 -5.46 -4.58
CA GLN A 164 11.27 -4.35 -4.83
C GLN A 164 12.42 -4.76 -5.78
N ALA A 165 12.85 -6.02 -5.70
CA ALA A 165 13.88 -6.57 -6.57
C ALA A 165 13.36 -7.01 -7.94
N ASP A 166 12.04 -7.18 -8.09
CA ASP A 166 11.40 -7.55 -9.36
C ASP A 166 11.44 -6.37 -10.34
N LYS A 167 11.99 -6.63 -11.54
CA LYS A 167 12.14 -5.63 -12.61
C LYS A 167 10.96 -5.63 -13.59
N SER A 168 9.94 -6.44 -13.36
CA SER A 168 8.74 -6.45 -14.20
C SER A 168 8.01 -5.11 -14.15
N PRO A 169 7.36 -4.68 -15.24
CA PRO A 169 6.57 -3.45 -15.27
C PRO A 169 5.45 -3.41 -14.21
N GLU A 170 4.99 -4.59 -13.79
CA GLU A 170 3.89 -4.77 -12.83
C GLU A 170 4.34 -4.62 -11.37
N ALA A 171 5.62 -4.86 -11.07
CA ALA A 171 6.15 -4.88 -9.70
C ALA A 171 5.82 -3.62 -8.88
N PRO A 172 5.96 -2.39 -9.43
CA PRO A 172 5.57 -1.19 -8.69
C PRO A 172 4.08 -1.14 -8.34
N GLY A 173 3.22 -1.60 -9.25
CA GLY A 173 1.78 -1.69 -9.00
C GLY A 173 1.45 -2.68 -7.87
N ARG A 174 2.17 -3.80 -7.79
CA ARG A 174 2.03 -4.79 -6.73
C ARG A 174 2.44 -4.23 -5.36
N LEU A 175 3.53 -3.46 -5.31
CA LEU A 175 3.94 -2.75 -4.09
C LEU A 175 2.88 -1.73 -3.63
N GLU A 176 2.28 -0.97 -4.55
CA GLU A 176 1.18 -0.07 -4.22
C GLU A 176 -0.06 -0.82 -3.71
N ASN A 177 -0.35 -2.01 -4.27
CA ASN A 177 -1.42 -2.86 -3.78
C ASN A 177 -1.16 -3.34 -2.33
N LEU A 178 0.08 -3.73 -2.00
CA LEU A 178 0.46 -4.11 -0.63
C LEU A 178 0.35 -2.92 0.34
N LYS A 179 0.77 -1.73 -0.07
CA LYS A 179 0.58 -0.51 0.73
C LYS A 179 -0.90 -0.23 0.99
N GLU A 180 -1.74 -0.38 -0.03
CA GLU A 180 -3.18 -0.19 0.12
C GLU A 180 -3.80 -1.25 1.05
N LEU A 181 -3.34 -2.50 0.98
CA LEU A 181 -3.76 -3.56 1.90
C LEU A 181 -3.44 -3.18 3.37
N VAL A 182 -2.22 -2.72 3.64
CA VAL A 182 -1.83 -2.28 4.98
C VAL A 182 -2.64 -1.06 5.44
N ARG A 183 -2.99 -0.14 4.53
CA ARG A 183 -3.88 0.99 4.85
C ARG A 183 -5.29 0.52 5.21
N ALA A 184 -5.81 -0.47 4.48
CA ALA A 184 -7.14 -1.03 4.73
C ALA A 184 -7.27 -1.63 6.14
N LEU A 185 -6.22 -2.21 6.68
CA LEU A 185 -6.21 -2.76 8.04
C LEU A 185 -6.58 -1.71 9.11
N ALA A 186 -6.26 -0.44 8.89
CA ALA A 186 -6.55 0.63 9.84
C ALA A 186 -8.05 0.93 10.01
N ASP A 187 -8.91 0.42 9.13
CA ASP A 187 -10.36 0.56 9.21
C ASP A 187 -11.00 -0.52 10.11
N PHE A 188 -10.21 -1.49 10.59
CA PHE A 188 -10.67 -2.61 11.41
C PHE A 188 -10.05 -2.56 12.82
N GLU A 189 -10.75 -3.06 13.81
CA GLU A 189 -10.25 -3.10 15.18
C GLU A 189 -9.23 -4.22 15.40
N THR A 190 -9.38 -5.33 14.67
CA THR A 190 -8.52 -6.52 14.81
C THR A 190 -8.17 -7.12 13.46
N LEU A 191 -7.06 -7.87 13.42
CA LEU A 191 -6.66 -8.63 12.24
C LEU A 191 -7.70 -9.73 11.89
N GLY A 192 -8.31 -10.35 12.89
CA GLY A 192 -9.37 -11.34 12.69
C GLY A 192 -10.58 -10.74 11.98
N GLY A 193 -11.08 -9.59 12.47
CA GLY A 193 -12.20 -8.90 11.83
C GLY A 193 -11.92 -8.47 10.39
N PHE A 194 -10.69 -8.08 10.08
CA PHE A 194 -10.28 -7.83 8.69
C PHE A 194 -10.32 -9.11 7.84
N LEU A 195 -9.78 -10.22 8.33
CA LEU A 195 -9.76 -11.50 7.60
C LEU A 195 -11.16 -12.06 7.37
N ASP A 196 -12.06 -11.92 8.34
CA ASP A 196 -13.47 -12.30 8.21
C ASP A 196 -14.17 -11.45 7.12
N HIS A 197 -13.90 -10.14 7.12
CA HIS A 197 -14.41 -9.24 6.07
C HIS A 197 -13.92 -9.64 4.68
N VAL A 198 -12.61 -9.94 4.53
CA VAL A 198 -12.04 -10.38 3.25
C VAL A 198 -12.70 -11.67 2.78
N SER A 199 -12.91 -12.64 3.68
CA SER A 199 -13.58 -13.91 3.34
C SER A 199 -14.99 -13.65 2.82
N LEU A 200 -15.76 -12.80 3.51
CA LEU A 200 -17.10 -12.42 3.10
C LEU A 200 -17.12 -11.70 1.72
N VAL A 201 -16.17 -10.82 1.47
CA VAL A 201 -16.03 -10.12 0.19
C VAL A 201 -15.73 -11.11 -0.94
N MET A 202 -14.89 -12.12 -0.69
CA MET A 202 -14.53 -13.13 -1.68
C MET A 202 -15.67 -14.12 -1.97
N GLU A 203 -16.51 -14.45 -0.99
CA GLU A 203 -17.67 -15.35 -1.15
C GLU A 203 -18.83 -14.75 -1.95
N ASN A 204 -19.01 -13.43 -1.89
CA ASN A 204 -20.12 -12.73 -2.58
C ASN A 204 -19.97 -12.65 -4.11
N GLU A 205 -19.08 -13.41 -4.72
CA GLU A 205 -18.64 -13.26 -6.10
C GLU A 205 -19.46 -13.98 -7.17
N GLU A 206 -20.21 -15.04 -6.81
CA GLU A 206 -20.71 -16.01 -7.80
C GLU A 206 -22.04 -15.67 -8.47
N THR A 207 -22.77 -14.65 -8.03
CA THR A 207 -24.21 -14.55 -8.36
C THR A 207 -24.62 -13.54 -9.43
N ALA A 208 -23.72 -12.80 -10.06
CA ALA A 208 -24.13 -11.71 -10.94
C ALA A 208 -23.85 -11.97 -12.43
N GLU A 209 -24.70 -12.70 -13.12
CA GLU A 209 -24.90 -12.54 -14.57
C GLU A 209 -25.86 -11.36 -14.82
N GLY A 210 -25.55 -10.47 -15.78
CA GLY A 210 -26.45 -9.38 -16.16
C GLY A 210 -25.84 -7.99 -16.18
N ASP A 211 -26.65 -6.99 -15.84
CA ASP A 211 -26.29 -5.57 -15.87
C ASP A 211 -25.27 -5.22 -14.77
N ARG A 212 -24.03 -4.89 -15.16
CA ARG A 212 -22.89 -4.67 -14.24
C ARG A 212 -22.17 -3.36 -14.51
N LEU A 213 -21.82 -2.64 -13.45
CA LEU A 213 -20.93 -1.49 -13.49
C LEU A 213 -19.49 -1.92 -13.87
N SER A 214 -18.84 -1.19 -14.77
CA SER A 214 -17.45 -1.44 -15.13
C SER A 214 -16.52 -0.65 -14.23
N LEU A 215 -15.54 -1.34 -13.61
CA LEU A 215 -14.47 -0.73 -12.81
C LEU A 215 -13.13 -1.06 -13.47
N MET A 216 -12.34 -0.02 -13.82
CA MET A 216 -11.07 -0.22 -14.53
C MET A 216 -10.13 0.96 -14.35
N THR A 217 -8.89 0.79 -14.80
CA THR A 217 -7.95 1.91 -14.89
C THR A 217 -8.22 2.75 -16.14
N LEU A 218 -7.77 4.02 -16.10
CA LEU A 218 -7.82 4.92 -17.26
C LEU A 218 -7.16 4.31 -18.52
N HIS A 219 -6.07 3.56 -18.33
CA HIS A 219 -5.41 2.85 -19.42
C HIS A 219 -6.30 1.75 -20.03
N GLY A 220 -6.98 0.99 -19.18
CA GLY A 220 -7.88 -0.08 -19.62
C GLY A 220 -9.15 0.43 -20.30
N ALA A 221 -9.49 1.71 -20.12
CA ALA A 221 -10.67 2.31 -20.71
C ALA A 221 -10.49 2.78 -22.17
N LYS A 222 -9.27 2.67 -22.73
CA LYS A 222 -9.00 3.10 -24.10
C LYS A 222 -9.83 2.28 -25.09
N GLY A 223 -10.62 2.97 -25.91
CA GLY A 223 -11.52 2.34 -26.91
C GLY A 223 -12.90 1.95 -26.39
N LEU A 224 -13.16 2.07 -25.08
CA LEU A 224 -14.48 1.86 -24.49
C LEU A 224 -15.20 3.19 -24.30
N GLU A 225 -16.54 3.17 -24.24
CA GLU A 225 -17.35 4.36 -24.01
C GLU A 225 -18.58 4.02 -23.17
N PHE A 226 -18.99 4.94 -22.31
CA PHE A 226 -20.10 4.78 -21.38
C PHE A 226 -20.95 6.05 -21.32
N ASP A 227 -22.21 5.94 -21.02
CA ASP A 227 -23.08 7.13 -20.86
C ASP A 227 -22.62 7.98 -19.68
N THR A 228 -22.28 7.35 -18.56
CA THR A 228 -21.79 8.04 -17.36
C THR A 228 -20.44 7.45 -16.92
N VAL A 229 -19.46 8.32 -16.75
CA VAL A 229 -18.12 7.95 -16.28
C VAL A 229 -17.81 8.68 -14.98
N PHE A 230 -17.43 7.93 -13.96
CA PHE A 230 -16.91 8.44 -12.70
C PHE A 230 -15.38 8.46 -12.75
N LEU A 231 -14.80 9.60 -12.44
CA LEU A 231 -13.36 9.88 -12.45
C LEU A 231 -12.92 10.32 -11.05
N PRO A 232 -12.78 9.40 -10.09
CA PRO A 232 -12.40 9.73 -8.73
C PRO A 232 -10.89 9.91 -8.58
N GLY A 233 -10.50 10.63 -7.50
CA GLY A 233 -9.10 10.75 -7.11
C GLY A 233 -8.30 11.72 -7.96
N TRP A 234 -8.93 12.78 -8.46
CA TRP A 234 -8.23 13.88 -9.13
C TRP A 234 -7.53 14.78 -8.11
N GLU A 235 -6.38 14.29 -7.63
CA GLU A 235 -5.59 14.90 -6.56
C GLU A 235 -4.11 14.87 -6.92
N GLU A 236 -3.36 15.91 -6.59
CA GLU A 236 -1.90 15.96 -6.79
C GLU A 236 -1.22 14.77 -6.10
N GLY A 237 -0.27 14.16 -6.81
CA GLY A 237 0.43 12.96 -6.38
C GLY A 237 -0.31 11.65 -6.70
N LEU A 238 -1.63 11.69 -6.86
CA LEU A 238 -2.44 10.54 -7.27
C LEU A 238 -2.78 10.62 -8.76
N PHE A 239 -3.28 11.76 -9.22
CA PHE A 239 -3.51 12.07 -10.62
C PHE A 239 -3.40 13.58 -10.86
N PRO A 240 -2.26 14.06 -11.43
CA PRO A 240 -1.15 13.29 -12.02
C PRO A 240 -0.41 12.45 -10.98
N ASN A 241 0.06 11.26 -11.44
CA ASN A 241 0.77 10.33 -10.58
C ASN A 241 2.18 10.84 -10.26
N GLN A 242 2.53 10.93 -8.96
CA GLN A 242 3.81 11.49 -8.52
C GLN A 242 5.01 10.76 -9.12
N ARG A 243 4.96 9.43 -9.17
CA ARG A 243 6.02 8.61 -9.74
C ARG A 243 6.28 8.94 -11.22
N SER A 244 5.21 9.13 -12.01
CA SER A 244 5.33 9.52 -13.42
C SER A 244 6.05 10.85 -13.58
N LEU A 245 5.77 11.80 -12.66
CA LEU A 245 6.45 13.10 -12.63
C LEU A 245 7.92 12.97 -12.21
N ASP A 246 8.22 12.16 -11.20
CA ASP A 246 9.58 11.97 -10.69
C ASP A 246 10.49 11.25 -11.71
N GLU A 247 9.96 10.25 -12.43
CA GLU A 247 10.71 9.48 -13.43
C GLU A 247 10.88 10.23 -14.76
N SER A 248 9.89 11.00 -15.20
CA SER A 248 9.84 11.54 -16.56
C SER A 248 9.61 13.06 -16.64
N GLY A 249 9.49 13.74 -15.51
CA GLY A 249 9.34 15.20 -15.43
C GLY A 249 8.19 15.73 -16.29
N ALA A 250 8.48 16.71 -17.15
CA ALA A 250 7.47 17.32 -18.02
C ALA A 250 6.82 16.33 -19.00
N LYS A 251 7.58 15.34 -19.50
CA LYS A 251 7.02 14.29 -20.37
C LYS A 251 6.02 13.40 -19.62
N GLY A 252 6.33 13.08 -18.34
CA GLY A 252 5.41 12.36 -17.48
C GLY A 252 4.12 13.12 -17.26
N LEU A 253 4.19 14.44 -17.02
CA LEU A 253 3.01 15.28 -16.87
C LEU A 253 2.14 15.31 -18.14
N GLU A 254 2.75 15.41 -19.32
CA GLU A 254 2.02 15.38 -20.60
C GLU A 254 1.32 14.04 -20.84
N GLU A 255 1.94 12.92 -20.44
CA GLU A 255 1.28 11.61 -20.53
C GLU A 255 0.11 11.49 -19.56
N GLU A 256 0.26 11.97 -18.32
CA GLU A 256 -0.85 12.05 -17.36
C GLU A 256 -1.99 12.95 -17.88
N ARG A 257 -1.68 14.07 -18.55
CA ARG A 257 -2.70 14.92 -19.18
C ARG A 257 -3.44 14.21 -20.32
N ARG A 258 -2.72 13.41 -21.13
CA ARG A 258 -3.36 12.55 -22.16
C ARG A 258 -4.30 11.54 -21.53
N LEU A 259 -3.92 10.94 -20.40
CA LEU A 259 -4.78 10.02 -19.67
C LEU A 259 -6.02 10.74 -19.09
N ALA A 260 -5.89 11.97 -18.62
CA ALA A 260 -7.02 12.78 -18.17
C ALA A 260 -8.00 13.02 -19.33
N TYR A 261 -7.47 13.39 -20.49
CA TYR A 261 -8.27 13.55 -21.72
C TYR A 261 -8.95 12.23 -22.12
N VAL A 262 -8.22 11.10 -22.10
CA VAL A 262 -8.81 9.78 -22.38
C VAL A 262 -9.97 9.52 -21.41
N GLY A 263 -9.77 9.72 -20.11
CA GLY A 263 -10.81 9.48 -19.11
C GLY A 263 -12.08 10.30 -19.36
N LEU A 264 -11.95 11.60 -19.59
CA LEU A 264 -13.06 12.50 -19.87
C LEU A 264 -13.82 12.11 -21.15
N THR A 265 -13.09 11.76 -22.20
CA THR A 265 -13.67 11.37 -23.49
C THR A 265 -14.28 9.96 -23.52
N ARG A 266 -14.20 9.19 -22.42
CA ARG A 266 -14.97 7.93 -22.30
C ARG A 266 -16.43 8.16 -22.00
N ALA A 267 -16.80 9.36 -21.56
CA ALA A 267 -18.18 9.72 -21.27
C ALA A 267 -18.90 10.19 -22.53
N ARG A 268 -19.95 9.49 -22.92
CA ARG A 268 -20.85 9.92 -24.01
C ARG A 268 -21.76 11.07 -23.58
N ARG A 269 -22.18 11.11 -22.31
CA ARG A 269 -23.15 12.06 -21.80
C ARG A 269 -22.70 12.81 -20.56
N ARG A 270 -22.06 12.13 -19.58
CA ARG A 270 -21.72 12.71 -18.28
C ARG A 270 -20.40 12.19 -17.74
N ALA A 271 -19.46 13.08 -17.49
CA ALA A 271 -18.25 12.79 -16.71
C ALA A 271 -18.41 13.39 -15.30
N ILE A 272 -18.22 12.58 -14.26
CA ILE A 272 -18.30 12.97 -12.85
C ILE A 272 -16.90 12.89 -12.27
N VAL A 273 -16.21 14.02 -12.22
CA VAL A 273 -14.86 14.13 -11.65
C VAL A 273 -14.97 14.42 -10.17
N SER A 274 -14.16 13.76 -9.35
CA SER A 274 -14.17 13.98 -7.91
C SER A 274 -12.79 13.85 -7.28
N HIS A 275 -12.57 14.63 -6.23
CA HIS A 275 -11.40 14.59 -5.38
C HIS A 275 -11.80 14.57 -3.90
N ALA A 276 -10.95 14.05 -3.03
CA ALA A 276 -11.12 14.16 -1.60
C ALA A 276 -10.42 15.44 -1.10
N SER A 277 -11.02 16.13 -0.14
CA SER A 277 -10.35 17.25 0.53
C SER A 277 -9.35 16.76 1.57
N ASN A 278 -9.66 15.60 2.18
CA ASN A 278 -8.81 14.97 3.18
C ASN A 278 -8.82 13.45 2.97
N ARG A 279 -7.68 12.84 3.21
CA ARG A 279 -7.53 11.36 3.24
C ARG A 279 -6.98 10.93 4.58
N ARG A 280 -7.49 9.81 5.07
CA ARG A 280 -6.91 9.15 6.24
C ARG A 280 -5.76 8.26 5.78
N ILE A 281 -4.54 8.59 6.19
CA ILE A 281 -3.33 7.83 5.89
C ILE A 281 -2.68 7.46 7.23
N TYR A 282 -2.55 6.16 7.55
CA TYR A 282 -2.00 5.67 8.82
C TYR A 282 -2.60 6.36 10.06
N ALA A 283 -3.93 6.34 10.17
CA ALA A 283 -4.70 6.98 11.23
C ALA A 283 -4.63 8.52 11.28
N ASN A 284 -3.83 9.18 10.47
CA ASN A 284 -3.74 10.64 10.37
C ASN A 284 -4.55 11.17 9.18
N TRP A 285 -5.25 12.28 9.41
CA TRP A 285 -5.91 13.01 8.33
C TRP A 285 -4.89 13.87 7.60
N GLN A 286 -4.73 13.66 6.31
CA GLN A 286 -3.92 14.50 5.44
C GLN A 286 -4.80 15.27 4.46
N VAL A 287 -4.50 16.54 4.28
CA VAL A 287 -5.18 17.40 3.30
C VAL A 287 -4.70 16.97 1.91
N SER A 288 -5.64 16.66 1.03
CA SER A 288 -5.36 16.39 -0.38
C SER A 288 -5.48 17.68 -1.19
N ILE A 289 -4.51 17.93 -2.05
CA ILE A 289 -4.52 19.06 -2.97
C ILE A 289 -5.28 18.62 -4.22
N PRO A 290 -6.30 19.38 -4.68
CA PRO A 290 -6.98 19.09 -5.93
C PRO A 290 -6.00 19.02 -7.11
N SER A 291 -6.23 18.10 -8.05
CA SER A 291 -5.43 17.96 -9.25
C SER A 291 -5.39 19.26 -10.06
N ARG A 292 -4.21 19.63 -10.56
CA ARG A 292 -4.03 20.75 -11.50
C ARG A 292 -4.88 20.63 -12.77
N PHE A 293 -5.22 19.41 -13.18
CA PHE A 293 -6.07 19.17 -14.35
C PHE A 293 -7.51 19.67 -14.17
N LEU A 294 -7.95 19.89 -12.93
CA LEU A 294 -9.28 20.50 -12.69
C LEU A 294 -9.36 21.94 -13.16
N GLU A 295 -8.24 22.66 -13.13
CA GLU A 295 -8.15 24.05 -13.60
C GLU A 295 -8.09 24.15 -15.14
N GLU A 296 -7.74 23.04 -15.81
CA GLU A 296 -7.71 22.94 -17.27
C GLU A 296 -9.10 22.64 -17.87
N LEU A 297 -10.10 22.34 -17.03
CA LEU A 297 -11.46 22.07 -17.51
C LEU A 297 -12.18 23.37 -17.91
N PRO A 298 -12.91 23.39 -19.07
CA PRO A 298 -13.62 24.57 -19.54
C PRO A 298 -14.78 24.92 -18.59
N GLU A 299 -14.70 26.05 -17.91
CA GLU A 299 -15.70 26.49 -16.90
C GLU A 299 -17.14 26.47 -17.41
N ALA A 300 -17.35 26.79 -18.69
CA ALA A 300 -18.67 26.87 -19.31
C ALA A 300 -19.40 25.50 -19.35
N HIS A 301 -18.66 24.40 -19.19
CA HIS A 301 -19.19 23.03 -19.28
C HIS A 301 -19.04 22.24 -17.97
N VAL A 302 -18.67 22.93 -16.88
CA VAL A 302 -18.45 22.27 -15.57
C VAL A 302 -19.46 22.78 -14.55
N GLU A 303 -20.27 21.86 -14.03
CA GLU A 303 -21.10 22.11 -12.88
C GLU A 303 -20.37 21.65 -11.61
N GLN A 304 -20.10 22.57 -10.68
CA GLN A 304 -19.44 22.26 -9.41
C GLN A 304 -20.47 21.96 -8.33
N THR A 305 -20.40 20.74 -7.78
CA THR A 305 -21.23 20.32 -6.65
C THR A 305 -20.36 20.06 -5.43
N GLY A 306 -20.70 20.66 -4.28
CA GLY A 306 -19.98 20.46 -3.01
C GLY A 306 -18.74 21.37 -2.87
N GLY A 307 -18.67 22.08 -1.75
CA GLY A 307 -17.59 23.03 -1.41
C GLY A 307 -17.82 24.43 -1.95
N SER A 308 -17.93 25.43 -1.07
CA SER A 308 -18.15 26.81 -1.51
C SER A 308 -16.94 27.33 -2.28
N ARG A 309 -17.20 28.02 -3.38
CA ARG A 309 -16.19 28.79 -4.16
C ARG A 309 -15.33 29.70 -3.25
N ALA A 310 -15.91 30.15 -2.12
CA ALA A 310 -15.23 30.95 -1.11
C ALA A 310 -14.09 30.17 -0.39
N ALA A 311 -14.23 28.86 -0.15
CA ALA A 311 -13.17 28.06 0.46
C ALA A 311 -11.97 27.84 -0.48
N ARG A 312 -12.21 27.81 -1.81
CA ARG A 312 -11.13 27.73 -2.82
C ARG A 312 -10.38 29.05 -2.97
N ILE A 313 -11.08 30.18 -2.93
CA ILE A 313 -10.46 31.51 -2.97
C ILE A 313 -9.65 31.76 -1.69
N ALA A 314 -10.16 31.36 -0.52
CA ALA A 314 -9.42 31.47 0.74
C ALA A 314 -8.17 30.57 0.79
N ALA A 315 -8.21 29.39 0.19
CA ALA A 315 -7.03 28.52 0.06
C ALA A 315 -6.02 29.09 -0.96
N ALA A 316 -6.48 29.64 -2.08
CA ALA A 316 -5.63 30.24 -3.10
C ALA A 316 -5.02 31.58 -2.63
N THR A 317 -5.76 32.40 -1.88
CA THR A 317 -5.26 33.69 -1.36
C THR A 317 -4.34 33.54 -0.15
N SER A 318 -4.47 32.48 0.66
CA SER A 318 -3.50 32.17 1.70
C SER A 318 -2.17 31.59 1.15
N PHE A 319 -2.14 31.20 -0.13
CA PHE A 319 -0.95 30.65 -0.79
C PHE A 319 -0.14 31.66 -1.61
N SER A 320 -0.62 32.92 -1.76
CA SER A 320 0.09 33.96 -2.52
C SER A 320 1.22 34.69 -1.76
N GLY A 321 1.57 34.23 -0.57
CA GLY A 321 2.73 34.72 0.20
C GLY A 321 3.96 33.87 -0.01
N GLN A 322 4.87 34.35 -0.87
CA GLN A 322 6.29 34.00 -0.96
C GLN A 322 6.65 32.51 -0.77
N PHE A 323 6.57 31.72 -1.83
CA PHE A 323 7.35 30.51 -1.94
C PHE A 323 8.43 30.64 -3.00
N PRO A 324 9.72 30.36 -2.67
CA PRO A 324 10.75 30.09 -3.67
C PRO A 324 10.37 28.83 -4.44
N LEU A 325 10.66 28.82 -5.73
CA LEU A 325 10.37 27.78 -6.73
C LEU A 325 10.97 26.40 -6.44
N LEU A 326 10.88 25.86 -5.23
CA LEU A 326 11.36 24.53 -4.83
C LEU A 326 10.58 23.98 -3.61
N ALA A 327 9.26 24.16 -3.55
CA ALA A 327 8.48 23.39 -2.57
C ALA A 327 8.35 21.96 -3.08
N ARG A 328 9.21 21.07 -2.57
CA ARG A 328 9.03 19.63 -2.64
C ARG A 328 7.60 19.30 -2.18
N ALA A 329 6.84 18.64 -3.05
CA ALA A 329 5.57 18.03 -2.66
C ALA A 329 5.77 17.23 -1.37
N PRO A 330 4.77 17.18 -0.46
CA PRO A 330 4.92 16.36 0.74
C PRO A 330 5.25 14.94 0.30
N ARG A 331 6.40 14.43 0.71
CA ARG A 331 6.78 13.04 0.49
C ARG A 331 5.65 12.19 1.07
N VAL A 332 5.04 11.37 0.25
CA VAL A 332 4.31 10.21 0.72
C VAL A 332 5.34 9.42 1.52
N ILE A 333 5.16 9.36 2.83
CA ILE A 333 6.02 8.55 3.69
C ILE A 333 5.70 7.12 3.29
N ASP A 334 6.61 6.52 2.52
CA ASP A 334 6.55 5.10 2.23
C ASP A 334 6.68 4.34 3.55
N ALA A 335 5.67 3.56 3.91
CA ALA A 335 5.71 2.69 5.09
C ALA A 335 6.86 1.67 5.03
N TRP A 336 7.48 1.58 3.87
CA TRP A 336 8.64 0.74 3.58
C TRP A 336 10.00 1.49 3.65
N GLU A 337 9.99 2.82 3.75
CA GLU A 337 11.13 3.50 4.35
C GLU A 337 11.05 3.11 5.83
N GLN A 338 12.02 2.36 6.32
CA GLN A 338 12.13 1.90 7.71
C GLN A 338 11.56 2.96 8.66
N PRO A 339 10.86 2.60 9.75
CA PRO A 339 10.54 3.56 10.79
C PRO A 339 11.86 4.12 11.28
N GLY A 340 12.40 5.05 10.50
CA GLY A 340 13.46 5.93 10.93
C GLY A 340 12.87 6.60 12.16
N ARG A 341 13.52 6.46 13.30
CA ARG A 341 13.33 7.35 14.45
C ARG A 341 12.95 8.71 13.90
N PRO A 342 12.00 9.43 14.51
CA PRO A 342 11.54 10.72 14.05
C PRO A 342 12.76 11.54 13.61
N ALA A 343 12.71 12.07 12.38
CA ALA A 343 13.79 12.91 11.88
C ALA A 343 14.09 13.92 12.98
N ARG A 344 15.27 13.79 13.60
CA ARG A 344 15.70 14.75 14.60
C ARG A 344 15.75 16.11 13.91
N ALA A 345 14.84 16.97 14.28
CA ALA A 345 14.71 18.31 13.73
C ALA A 345 15.93 19.21 14.09
N ASP A 346 16.84 18.71 14.90
CA ASP A 346 18.05 19.44 15.31
C ASP A 346 19.29 18.71 14.78
N LYS A 347 19.97 19.33 13.81
CA LYS A 347 21.34 18.94 13.44
C LYS A 347 22.19 18.99 14.70
N ILE A 348 22.89 17.90 15.00
CA ILE A 348 23.77 17.81 16.16
C ILE A 348 24.82 18.93 16.03
N PRO A 349 24.83 19.95 16.93
CA PRO A 349 25.70 21.09 16.76
C PRO A 349 27.19 20.72 17.01
N VAL A 350 28.10 21.45 16.39
CA VAL A 350 29.52 21.37 16.71
C VAL A 350 29.72 21.69 18.19
N GLY A 351 30.50 20.89 18.91
CA GLY A 351 30.68 20.97 20.34
C GLY A 351 29.73 20.08 21.16
N ALA A 352 28.70 19.48 20.58
CA ALA A 352 27.83 18.57 21.29
C ALA A 352 28.59 17.33 21.77
N ARG A 353 28.28 16.88 22.98
CA ARG A 353 28.75 15.59 23.49
C ARG A 353 27.82 14.49 22.96
N VAL A 354 28.43 13.45 22.36
CA VAL A 354 27.72 12.35 21.73
C VAL A 354 28.25 11.00 22.17
N PHE A 355 27.40 9.98 22.14
CA PHE A 355 27.76 8.60 22.43
C PHE A 355 27.59 7.74 21.17
N HIS A 356 28.60 6.92 20.88
CA HIS A 356 28.61 5.95 19.81
C HIS A 356 28.86 4.55 20.37
N GLN A 357 28.00 3.57 20.02
CA GLN A 357 28.05 2.22 20.59
C GLN A 357 29.44 1.56 20.51
N LYS A 358 30.21 1.81 19.44
CA LYS A 358 31.53 1.20 19.22
C LYS A 358 32.67 2.02 19.80
N PHE A 359 32.55 3.36 19.86
CA PHE A 359 33.67 4.26 20.18
C PHE A 359 33.51 5.00 21.50
N GLY A 360 32.36 4.86 22.18
CA GLY A 360 32.06 5.51 23.45
C GLY A 360 31.68 6.99 23.33
N TYR A 361 31.94 7.75 24.37
CA TYR A 361 31.69 9.20 24.42
C TYR A 361 32.67 9.98 23.61
N GLY A 362 32.19 11.04 22.95
CA GLY A 362 33.03 11.95 22.18
C GLY A 362 32.40 13.32 22.00
N THR A 363 33.13 14.26 21.44
CA THR A 363 32.67 15.62 21.15
C THR A 363 32.72 15.88 19.65
N VAL A 364 31.65 16.40 19.08
CA VAL A 364 31.56 16.76 17.66
C VAL A 364 32.46 17.94 17.34
N ARG A 365 33.38 17.77 16.39
CA ARG A 365 34.32 18.78 15.92
C ARG A 365 33.89 19.49 14.66
N ALA A 366 33.28 18.74 13.74
CA ALA A 366 32.71 19.28 12.50
C ALA A 366 31.51 18.47 12.07
N VAL A 367 30.62 19.10 11.33
CA VAL A 367 29.39 18.50 10.75
C VAL A 367 29.44 18.74 9.25
N ASP A 368 29.39 17.66 8.47
CA ASP A 368 29.42 17.67 7.02
C ASP A 368 28.23 16.82 6.52
N ASP A 369 27.10 17.47 6.36
CA ASP A 369 25.78 16.91 5.99
C ASP A 369 25.30 15.84 6.99
N ASP A 370 25.41 14.56 6.69
CA ASP A 370 25.07 13.41 7.56
C ASP A 370 26.28 12.82 8.30
N LYS A 371 27.47 13.42 8.13
CA LYS A 371 28.72 12.95 8.71
C LYS A 371 29.18 13.88 9.80
N LEU A 372 29.62 13.31 10.92
CA LEU A 372 30.15 14.02 12.07
C LEU A 372 31.61 13.63 12.25
N ASP A 373 32.51 14.62 12.31
CA ASP A 373 33.85 14.41 12.79
C ASP A 373 33.80 14.52 14.31
N VAL A 374 33.98 13.38 15.00
CA VAL A 374 33.86 13.28 16.44
C VAL A 374 35.21 12.90 17.05
N ARG A 375 35.64 13.64 18.09
CA ARG A 375 36.76 13.26 18.95
C ARG A 375 36.25 12.41 20.09
N PHE A 376 36.47 11.11 20.02
CA PHE A 376 36.11 10.15 21.07
C PHE A 376 37.19 10.12 22.17
N GLU A 377 36.70 9.97 23.42
CA GLU A 377 37.59 9.99 24.60
C GLU A 377 38.58 8.81 24.62
N THR A 378 38.20 7.66 24.10
CA THR A 378 39.01 6.43 24.09
C THR A 378 39.56 6.05 22.72
N SER A 379 39.01 6.56 21.62
CA SER A 379 39.29 6.08 20.26
C SER A 379 39.83 7.17 19.30
N GLY A 380 40.05 8.39 19.82
CA GLY A 380 40.59 9.54 19.05
C GLY A 380 39.58 10.09 18.03
N ASP A 381 40.08 10.81 17.01
CA ASP A 381 39.26 11.45 16.01
C ASP A 381 38.72 10.41 15.00
N LYS A 382 37.40 10.36 14.80
CA LYS A 382 36.71 9.47 13.85
C LYS A 382 35.61 10.21 13.14
N ARG A 383 35.39 9.88 11.85
CA ARG A 383 34.24 10.32 11.07
C ARG A 383 33.17 9.26 11.16
N VAL A 384 32.02 9.64 11.67
CA VAL A 384 30.84 8.76 11.89
C VAL A 384 29.60 9.40 11.28
N LEU A 385 28.62 8.59 10.92
CA LEU A 385 27.31 9.11 10.47
C LEU A 385 26.48 9.50 11.69
N ASP A 386 25.75 10.60 11.59
CA ASP A 386 24.91 11.17 12.67
C ASP A 386 23.90 10.16 13.25
N ARG A 387 23.40 9.25 12.39
CA ARG A 387 22.45 8.17 12.77
C ARG A 387 23.02 7.13 13.75
N PHE A 388 24.33 7.06 13.89
CA PHE A 388 25.01 6.11 14.79
C PHE A 388 25.46 6.73 16.11
N VAL A 389 25.14 8.01 16.34
CA VAL A 389 25.46 8.70 17.58
C VAL A 389 24.21 9.21 18.28
N GLU A 390 24.23 9.20 19.59
CA GLU A 390 23.20 9.77 20.45
C GLU A 390 23.79 10.99 21.17
N VAL A 391 23.01 12.08 21.24
CA VAL A 391 23.41 13.26 22.02
C VAL A 391 23.34 12.89 23.50
N ALA A 392 24.46 13.07 24.21
CA ALA A 392 24.62 12.69 25.61
C ALA A 392 24.23 13.81 26.57
#